data_108dc12a7e2b26dbb8e8791f6c311b81
#
_entry.id   108dc12a7e2b26dbb8e8791f6c311b81
#
_cell.length_a   1.000
_cell.length_b   1.000
_cell.length_c   1.000
_cell.angle_alpha   90.00
_cell.angle_beta   90.00
_cell.angle_gamma   90.00
#
_symmetry.space_group_name_H-M   'P 1'
#
loop_
_entity.id
_entity.type
_entity.pdbx_description
1 polymer ?
#
loop_
_entity_poly.entity_id
_entity_poly.type
_entity_poly.pdbx_seq_one_letter_code
_entity_poly.pdbx_strand_id
1 'polypeptide(L)'
;MNLLLFSVLAFGLILALAHNNKSGDINAYLMFFLVVLMVLISGLRMNDSDYIEYRKMYNEVPILCDFSLASIRDIHGEVGYLFLSSIFKTLCLPFQLFLFFIAFLSLLLTYFSFRKISLIPILSLVFYLSHAFIVRDLIQIRAGLAVSISL
;
A
#
# COMPACT_ATOMS: atom_id res chain seq x y z
N MET A 1 -10.95 7.56 11.56
CA MET A 1 -9.78 6.88 11.02
C MET A 1 -8.75 6.51 12.11
N ASN A 2 -8.34 7.44 12.96
CA ASN A 2 -7.33 7.18 14.01
C ASN A 2 -7.68 6.02 14.97
N LEU A 3 -8.94 5.91 15.41
CA LEU A 3 -9.36 4.88 16.36
C LEU A 3 -9.24 3.46 15.78
N LEU A 4 -9.61 3.27 14.53
CA LEU A 4 -9.54 2.00 13.82
C LEU A 4 -8.07 1.59 13.61
N LEU A 5 -7.22 2.54 13.29
CA LEU A 5 -5.80 2.34 13.12
C LEU A 5 -5.12 1.96 14.44
N PHE A 6 -5.47 2.64 15.54
CA PHE A 6 -5.00 2.29 16.88
C PHE A 6 -5.47 0.90 17.32
N SER A 7 -6.71 0.50 16.99
CA SER A 7 -7.21 -0.84 17.33
C SER A 7 -6.46 -1.94 16.57
N VAL A 8 -6.14 -1.73 15.30
CA VAL A 8 -5.34 -2.67 14.49
C VAL A 8 -3.90 -2.76 15.01
N LEU A 9 -3.31 -1.62 15.40
CA LEU A 9 -1.99 -1.58 16.05
C LEU A 9 -1.96 -2.35 17.36
N ALA A 10 -2.92 -2.08 18.27
CA ALA A 10 -3.02 -2.75 19.54
C ALA A 10 -3.23 -4.27 19.37
N PHE A 11 -4.09 -4.65 18.44
CA PHE A 11 -4.34 -6.05 18.12
C PHE A 11 -3.10 -6.74 17.56
N GLY A 12 -2.39 -6.10 16.61
CA GLY A 12 -1.14 -6.61 16.07
C GLY A 12 -0.04 -6.77 17.13
N LEU A 13 0.06 -5.80 18.06
CA LEU A 13 1.01 -5.86 19.17
C LEU A 13 0.68 -6.99 20.14
N ILE A 14 -0.59 -7.18 20.51
CA ILE A 14 -1.05 -8.28 21.36
C ILE A 14 -0.73 -9.62 20.71
N LEU A 15 -1.00 -9.77 19.42
CA LEU A 15 -0.66 -10.99 18.68
C LEU A 15 0.84 -11.23 18.62
N ALA A 16 1.65 -10.20 18.44
CA ALA A 16 3.11 -10.31 18.43
C ALA A 16 3.67 -10.72 19.79
N LEU A 17 3.09 -10.21 20.89
CA LEU A 17 3.49 -10.53 22.26
C LEU A 17 2.98 -11.90 22.72
N ALA A 18 1.77 -12.29 22.32
CA ALA A 18 1.19 -13.62 22.63
C ALA A 18 1.87 -14.74 21.85
N HIS A 19 2.73 -14.38 20.89
CA HIS A 19 3.38 -15.33 20.01
C HIS A 19 4.45 -16.14 20.75
N ASN A 20 4.12 -17.40 21.01
CA ASN A 20 5.08 -18.38 21.48
C ASN A 20 5.71 -19.09 20.26
N ASN A 21 7.00 -19.03 20.14
CA ASN A 21 7.91 -19.34 19.03
C ASN A 21 7.77 -20.74 18.35
N LYS A 22 6.67 -21.47 18.54
CA LYS A 22 6.56 -22.89 18.17
C LYS A 22 5.71 -23.22 16.95
N SER A 23 4.99 -22.27 16.33
CA SER A 23 4.15 -22.57 15.16
C SER A 23 4.34 -21.53 14.05
N GLY A 24 5.29 -21.80 13.15
CA GLY A 24 5.59 -20.93 11.99
C GLY A 24 4.37 -20.68 11.08
N ASP A 25 3.47 -21.64 10.95
CA ASP A 25 2.31 -21.54 10.05
C ASP A 25 1.24 -20.58 10.59
N ILE A 26 0.94 -20.60 11.87
CA ILE A 26 -0.05 -19.68 12.48
C ILE A 26 0.41 -18.22 12.31
N ASN A 27 1.70 -17.96 12.39
CA ASN A 27 2.27 -16.64 12.19
C ASN A 27 2.10 -16.13 10.77
N ALA A 28 2.28 -17.00 9.79
CA ALA A 28 2.10 -16.65 8.39
C ALA A 28 0.64 -16.24 8.11
N TYR A 29 -0.34 -16.96 8.66
CA TYR A 29 -1.76 -16.61 8.51
C TYR A 29 -2.12 -15.30 9.22
N LEU A 30 -1.63 -15.09 10.45
CA LEU A 30 -1.85 -13.85 11.19
C LEU A 30 -1.23 -12.65 10.50
N MET A 31 -0.01 -12.79 10.00
CA MET A 31 0.67 -11.76 9.25
C MET A 31 -0.07 -11.42 7.95
N PHE A 32 -0.53 -12.45 7.22
CA PHE A 32 -1.34 -12.25 6.01
C PHE A 32 -2.65 -11.54 6.32
N PHE A 33 -3.33 -11.93 7.39
CA PHE A 33 -4.57 -11.27 7.82
C PHE A 33 -4.36 -9.79 8.16
N LEU A 34 -3.27 -9.44 8.85
CA LEU A 34 -2.91 -8.04 9.13
C LEU A 34 -2.66 -7.26 7.84
N VAL A 35 -1.95 -7.85 6.87
CA VAL A 35 -1.71 -7.23 5.56
C VAL A 35 -3.04 -6.97 4.83
N VAL A 36 -3.95 -7.91 4.82
CA VAL A 36 -5.29 -7.73 4.21
C VAL A 36 -6.04 -6.58 4.88
N LEU A 37 -6.03 -6.48 6.21
CA LEU A 37 -6.62 -5.35 6.93
C LEU A 37 -5.98 -4.02 6.54
N MET A 38 -4.66 -3.97 6.41
CA MET A 38 -3.93 -2.77 5.98
C MET A 38 -4.33 -2.36 4.55
N VAL A 39 -4.45 -3.32 3.63
CA VAL A 39 -4.92 -3.07 2.26
C VAL A 39 -6.32 -2.47 2.26
N LEU A 40 -7.23 -3.03 3.05
CA LEU A 40 -8.60 -2.52 3.16
C LEU A 40 -8.63 -1.08 3.71
N ILE A 41 -7.86 -0.79 4.75
CA ILE A 41 -7.77 0.56 5.34
C ILE A 41 -7.20 1.55 4.33
N SER A 42 -6.13 1.19 3.63
CA SER A 42 -5.49 2.06 2.64
C SER A 42 -6.35 2.25 1.39
N GLY A 43 -7.00 1.19 0.92
CA GLY A 43 -7.80 1.22 -0.30
C GLY A 43 -9.18 1.85 -0.14
N LEU A 44 -9.77 1.86 1.08
CA LEU A 44 -11.10 2.46 1.33
C LEU A 44 -11.05 3.93 1.74
N ARG A 45 -9.89 4.52 1.85
CA ARG A 45 -9.76 5.94 2.21
C ARG A 45 -10.32 6.83 1.10
N MET A 46 -11.01 7.93 1.47
CA MET A 46 -11.64 8.85 0.51
C MET A 46 -11.43 10.33 0.82
N ASN A 47 -10.87 10.69 1.98
CA ASN A 47 -10.94 12.06 2.50
C ASN A 47 -9.59 12.69 2.86
N ASP A 48 -8.49 12.20 2.30
CA ASP A 48 -7.18 12.80 2.54
C ASP A 48 -6.85 13.85 1.46
N SER A 49 -6.04 14.86 1.80
CA SER A 49 -5.58 15.89 0.85
C SER A 49 -4.95 15.27 -0.38
N ASP A 50 -4.10 14.28 -0.17
CA ASP A 50 -3.37 13.60 -1.24
C ASP A 50 -4.29 12.76 -2.14
N TYR A 51 -5.41 12.22 -1.61
CA TYR A 51 -6.40 11.51 -2.40
C TYR A 51 -6.96 12.37 -3.54
N ILE A 52 -7.23 13.64 -3.26
CA ILE A 52 -7.77 14.59 -4.26
C ILE A 52 -6.73 14.82 -5.36
N GLU A 53 -5.46 15.00 -5.00
CA GLU A 53 -4.38 15.19 -5.95
C GLU A 53 -4.13 13.94 -6.81
N TYR A 54 -4.09 12.75 -6.20
CA TYR A 54 -3.93 11.50 -6.94
C TYR A 54 -5.10 11.21 -7.88
N ARG A 55 -6.33 11.54 -7.47
CA ARG A 55 -7.52 11.41 -8.32
C ARG A 55 -7.46 12.38 -9.51
N LYS A 56 -6.99 13.61 -9.28
CA LYS A 56 -6.78 14.59 -10.35
C LYS A 56 -5.75 14.09 -11.35
N MET A 57 -4.58 13.63 -10.88
CA MET A 57 -3.55 13.02 -11.74
C MET A 57 -4.09 11.86 -12.55
N TYR A 58 -4.84 10.93 -11.92
CA TYR A 58 -5.45 9.79 -12.61
C TYR A 58 -6.38 10.23 -13.75
N ASN A 59 -7.14 11.30 -13.55
CA ASN A 59 -8.03 11.83 -14.58
C ASN A 59 -7.27 12.53 -15.72
N GLU A 60 -6.14 13.16 -15.44
CA GLU A 60 -5.31 13.86 -16.41
C GLU A 60 -4.46 12.94 -17.29
N VAL A 61 -4.08 11.76 -16.77
CA VAL A 61 -3.27 10.79 -17.51
C VAL A 61 -4.01 10.32 -18.76
N PRO A 62 -3.36 10.31 -19.96
CA PRO A 62 -3.95 9.78 -21.16
C PRO A 62 -4.12 8.25 -21.10
N ILE A 63 -4.97 7.70 -21.96
CA ILE A 63 -5.10 6.26 -22.19
C ILE A 63 -3.82 5.69 -22.79
N LEU A 64 -3.63 4.37 -22.71
CA LEU A 64 -2.39 3.71 -23.11
C LEU A 64 -2.02 3.98 -24.58
N CYS A 65 -3.00 4.12 -25.47
CA CYS A 65 -2.77 4.40 -26.88
C CYS A 65 -2.12 5.78 -27.13
N ASP A 66 -2.42 6.75 -26.29
CA ASP A 66 -1.92 8.15 -26.38
C ASP A 66 -0.78 8.41 -25.39
N PHE A 67 -0.36 7.37 -24.66
CA PHE A 67 0.67 7.49 -23.64
C PHE A 67 2.05 7.69 -24.27
N SER A 68 2.65 8.85 -24.08
CA SER A 68 4.01 9.17 -24.47
C SER A 68 4.71 9.99 -23.40
N LEU A 69 6.03 10.00 -23.39
CA LEU A 69 6.80 10.83 -22.46
C LEU A 69 6.51 12.33 -22.65
N ALA A 70 6.12 12.72 -23.88
CA ALA A 70 5.73 14.11 -24.16
C ALA A 70 4.35 14.43 -23.57
N SER A 71 3.39 13.50 -23.63
CA SER A 71 2.01 13.73 -23.15
C SER A 71 1.91 13.76 -21.62
N ILE A 72 2.87 13.22 -20.90
CA ILE A 72 2.90 13.22 -19.42
C ILE A 72 3.85 14.24 -18.81
N ARG A 73 4.56 15.03 -19.66
CA ARG A 73 5.61 15.96 -19.20
C ARG A 73 5.08 17.01 -18.20
N ASP A 74 3.86 17.48 -18.41
CA ASP A 74 3.23 18.52 -17.58
C ASP A 74 2.46 17.94 -16.40
N ILE A 75 2.36 16.61 -16.29
CA ILE A 75 1.68 15.92 -15.19
C ILE A 75 2.70 15.63 -14.09
N HIS A 76 2.49 16.17 -12.90
CA HIS A 76 3.35 15.90 -11.76
C HIS A 76 3.17 14.44 -11.30
N GLY A 77 4.20 13.63 -11.48
CA GLY A 77 4.18 12.23 -11.03
C GLY A 77 5.34 11.42 -11.58
N GLU A 78 5.66 10.32 -10.93
CA GLU A 78 6.65 9.36 -11.41
C GLU A 78 6.12 8.61 -12.63
N VAL A 79 6.97 8.44 -13.64
CA VAL A 79 6.60 7.78 -14.91
C VAL A 79 5.96 6.41 -14.69
N GLY A 80 6.46 5.61 -13.75
CA GLY A 80 5.91 4.30 -13.44
C GLY A 80 4.48 4.36 -12.89
N TYR A 81 4.19 5.32 -12.00
CA TYR A 81 2.85 5.55 -11.46
C TYR A 81 1.88 6.00 -12.57
N LEU A 82 2.29 6.94 -13.41
CA LEU A 82 1.50 7.44 -14.53
C LEU A 82 1.23 6.34 -15.57
N PHE A 83 2.21 5.49 -15.84
CA PHE A 83 2.05 4.34 -16.74
C PHE A 83 1.02 3.33 -16.21
N LEU A 84 1.11 2.95 -14.93
CA LEU A 84 0.11 2.09 -14.29
C LEU A 84 -1.28 2.73 -14.31
N SER A 85 -1.38 4.03 -14.03
CA SER A 85 -2.65 4.78 -14.11
C SER A 85 -3.25 4.72 -15.52
N SER A 86 -2.43 4.85 -16.55
CA SER A 86 -2.84 4.76 -17.96
C SER A 86 -3.42 3.39 -18.31
N ILE A 87 -2.81 2.30 -17.82
CA ILE A 87 -3.31 0.93 -18.00
C ILE A 87 -4.72 0.79 -17.38
N PHE A 88 -4.88 1.21 -16.11
CA PHE A 88 -6.17 1.12 -15.42
C PHE A 88 -7.25 1.96 -16.09
N LYS A 89 -6.89 3.14 -16.59
CA LYS A 89 -7.80 4.02 -17.34
C LYS A 89 -8.22 3.42 -18.66
N THR A 90 -7.31 2.76 -19.37
CA THR A 90 -7.61 2.04 -20.64
C THR A 90 -8.58 0.88 -20.39
N LEU A 91 -8.51 0.23 -19.23
CA LEU A 91 -9.43 -0.81 -18.81
C LEU A 91 -10.77 -0.26 -18.27
N CYS A 92 -11.00 1.07 -18.34
CA CYS A 92 -12.17 1.75 -17.80
C CYS A 92 -12.44 1.46 -16.31
N LEU A 93 -11.38 1.19 -15.53
CA LEU A 93 -11.50 0.91 -14.11
C LEU A 93 -11.58 2.21 -13.29
N PRO A 94 -12.36 2.24 -12.20
CA PRO A 94 -12.45 3.41 -11.35
C PRO A 94 -11.15 3.64 -10.58
N PHE A 95 -10.84 4.90 -10.29
CA PHE A 95 -9.67 5.31 -9.50
C PHE A 95 -9.54 4.56 -8.17
N GLN A 96 -10.65 4.21 -7.52
CA GLN A 96 -10.65 3.46 -6.26
C GLN A 96 -10.02 2.07 -6.41
N LEU A 97 -10.28 1.36 -7.50
CA LEU A 97 -9.65 0.06 -7.78
C LEU A 97 -8.16 0.20 -8.04
N PHE A 98 -7.75 1.29 -8.70
CA PHE A 98 -6.34 1.60 -8.86
C PHE A 98 -5.64 1.82 -7.52
N LEU A 99 -6.25 2.56 -6.59
CA LEU A 99 -5.72 2.73 -5.23
C LEU A 99 -5.59 1.39 -4.49
N PHE A 100 -6.62 0.55 -4.56
CA PHE A 100 -6.56 -0.79 -3.97
C PHE A 100 -5.40 -1.61 -4.54
N PHE A 101 -5.22 -1.57 -5.85
CA PHE A 101 -4.15 -2.31 -6.51
C PHE A 101 -2.76 -1.84 -6.06
N ILE A 102 -2.53 -0.53 -6.00
CA ILE A 102 -1.24 0.02 -5.54
C ILE A 102 -0.99 -0.33 -4.08
N ALA A 103 -1.99 -0.17 -3.21
CA ALA A 103 -1.88 -0.54 -1.80
C ALA A 103 -1.61 -2.05 -1.63
N PHE A 104 -2.32 -2.88 -2.38
CA PHE A 104 -2.12 -4.33 -2.37
C PHE A 104 -0.70 -4.70 -2.81
N LEU A 105 -0.22 -4.13 -3.92
CA LEU A 105 1.10 -4.42 -4.45
C LEU A 105 2.21 -4.00 -3.47
N SER A 106 2.12 -2.78 -2.91
CA SER A 106 3.07 -2.27 -1.92
C SER A 106 3.14 -3.16 -0.68
N LEU A 107 1.99 -3.47 -0.09
CA LEU A 107 1.91 -4.26 1.13
C LEU A 107 2.27 -5.75 0.91
N LEU A 108 1.98 -6.29 -0.28
CA LEU A 108 2.38 -7.64 -0.65
C LEU A 108 3.92 -7.75 -0.75
N LEU A 109 4.57 -6.79 -1.39
CA LEU A 109 6.03 -6.74 -1.48
C LEU A 109 6.66 -6.60 -0.09
N THR A 110 6.11 -5.73 0.76
CA THR A 110 6.54 -5.57 2.15
C THR A 110 6.37 -6.87 2.96
N TYR A 111 5.25 -7.59 2.77
CA TYR A 111 5.02 -8.89 3.39
C TYR A 111 6.10 -9.91 3.03
N PHE A 112 6.40 -10.06 1.73
CA PHE A 112 7.43 -10.99 1.28
C PHE A 112 8.82 -10.60 1.78
N SER A 113 9.14 -9.31 1.78
CA SER A 113 10.43 -8.80 2.28
C SER A 113 10.62 -9.12 3.76
N PHE A 114 9.64 -8.82 4.60
CA PHE A 114 9.74 -9.11 6.03
C PHE A 114 9.79 -10.62 6.31
N ARG A 115 9.04 -11.42 5.56
CA ARG A 115 9.07 -12.87 5.71
C ARG A 115 10.43 -13.46 5.35
N LYS A 116 11.15 -12.86 4.41
CA LYS A 116 12.46 -13.33 3.95
C LYS A 116 13.62 -12.83 4.82
N ILE A 117 13.55 -11.58 5.30
CA ILE A 117 14.69 -10.89 5.91
C ILE A 117 14.59 -10.91 7.44
N SER A 118 13.39 -10.87 8.02
CA SER A 118 13.21 -10.70 9.45
C SER A 118 13.21 -12.02 10.22
N LEU A 119 13.89 -12.03 11.36
CA LEU A 119 13.86 -13.14 12.32
C LEU A 119 12.47 -13.29 12.98
N ILE A 120 11.76 -12.16 13.18
CA ILE A 120 10.41 -12.12 13.76
C ILE A 120 9.53 -11.26 12.84
N PRO A 121 9.01 -11.81 11.71
CA PRO A 121 8.32 -11.04 10.69
C PRO A 121 7.09 -10.29 11.18
N ILE A 122 6.34 -10.88 12.13
CA ILE A 122 5.14 -10.26 12.70
C ILE A 122 5.47 -8.99 13.49
N LEU A 123 6.56 -8.99 14.25
CA LEU A 123 7.01 -7.81 15.00
C LEU A 123 7.46 -6.70 14.05
N SER A 124 8.17 -7.05 12.99
CA SER A 124 8.60 -6.10 11.95
C SER A 124 7.39 -5.48 11.24
N LEU A 125 6.34 -6.26 10.97
CA LEU A 125 5.10 -5.75 10.38
C LEU A 125 4.38 -4.80 11.34
N VAL A 126 4.35 -5.08 12.64
CA VAL A 126 3.74 -4.19 13.64
C VAL A 126 4.50 -2.87 13.76
N PHE A 127 5.83 -2.89 13.74
CA PHE A 127 6.63 -1.67 13.69
C PHE A 127 6.42 -0.88 12.40
N TYR A 128 6.35 -1.56 11.28
CA TYR A 128 6.01 -0.94 10.00
C TYR A 128 4.64 -0.25 10.05
N LEU A 129 3.62 -0.92 10.59
CA LEU A 129 2.27 -0.41 10.74
C LEU A 129 2.23 0.83 11.65
N SER A 130 3.03 0.87 12.70
CA SER A 130 3.02 1.97 13.67
C SER A 130 3.56 3.30 13.11
N HIS A 131 4.49 3.24 12.17
CA HIS A 131 5.14 4.44 11.65
C HIS A 131 5.12 4.53 10.12
N ALA A 132 5.72 3.57 9.44
CA ALA A 132 5.92 3.65 8.00
C ALA A 132 4.61 3.53 7.21
N PHE A 133 3.69 2.66 7.62
CA PHE A 133 2.40 2.48 6.96
C PHE A 133 1.55 3.75 6.97
N ILE A 134 1.50 4.46 8.11
CA ILE A 134 0.72 5.70 8.25
C ILE A 134 1.24 6.77 7.29
N VAL A 135 2.56 6.95 7.24
CA VAL A 135 3.17 8.03 6.44
C VAL A 135 3.28 7.65 4.97
N ARG A 136 3.66 6.41 4.67
CA ARG A 136 4.01 5.99 3.31
C ARG A 136 2.85 5.41 2.53
N ASP A 137 2.16 4.42 3.06
CA ASP A 137 1.08 3.73 2.33
C ASP A 137 -0.28 4.40 2.52
N LEU A 138 -0.48 5.12 3.62
CA LEU A 138 -1.71 5.87 3.86
C LEU A 138 -1.67 7.28 3.28
N ILE A 139 -0.56 8.00 3.36
CA ILE A 139 -0.47 9.38 2.87
C ILE A 139 0.23 9.42 1.51
N GLN A 140 1.44 8.88 1.42
CA GLN A 140 2.29 8.96 0.24
C GLN A 140 2.35 7.62 -0.50
N ILE A 141 1.28 7.21 -1.18
CA ILE A 141 1.16 5.90 -1.88
C ILE A 141 2.34 5.65 -2.83
N ARG A 142 2.78 6.67 -3.57
CA ARG A 142 3.88 6.55 -4.54
C ARG A 142 5.20 6.20 -3.86
N ALA A 143 5.49 6.86 -2.73
CA ALA A 143 6.69 6.57 -1.94
C ALA A 143 6.63 5.17 -1.32
N GLY A 144 5.45 4.73 -0.87
CA GLY A 144 5.23 3.38 -0.34
C GLY A 144 5.60 2.31 -1.35
N LEU A 145 5.11 2.42 -2.58
CA LEU A 145 5.40 1.46 -3.64
C LEU A 145 6.90 1.47 -4.03
N ALA A 146 7.51 2.64 -4.19
CA ALA A 146 8.92 2.75 -4.57
C ALA A 146 9.86 2.09 -3.54
N VAL A 147 9.58 2.31 -2.25
CA VAL A 147 10.40 1.69 -1.18
C VAL A 147 10.13 0.19 -1.06
N SER A 148 8.90 -0.28 -1.27
CA SER A 148 8.59 -1.71 -1.23
C SER A 148 9.29 -2.49 -2.33
N ILE A 149 9.57 -1.86 -3.48
CA ILE A 149 10.37 -2.46 -4.57
C ILE A 149 11.86 -2.50 -4.22
N SER A 150 12.33 -1.57 -3.39
CA SER A 150 13.75 -1.47 -3.00
C SER A 150 14.15 -2.38 -1.84
N LEU A 151 13.17 -2.94 -1.11
CA LEU A 151 13.37 -3.90 -0.03
C LEU A 151 13.56 -5.33 -0.56
#